data_a0ffcaa91c25d0f35311b6f8d6e52352
#
_entry.id   a0ffcaa91c25d0f35311b6f8d6e52352
#
_cell.length_a   1.000
_cell.length_b   1.000
_cell.length_c   1.000
_cell.angle_alpha   90.00
_cell.angle_beta   90.00
_cell.angle_gamma   90.00
#
_symmetry.space_group_name_H-M   'P 1'
#
loop_
_entity.id
_entity.type
_entity.pdbx_description
1 polymer ?
#
loop_
_entity_poly.entity_id
_entity_poly.type
_entity_poly.pdbx_seq_one_letter_code
_entity_poly.pdbx_strand_id
1 'polypeptide(L)'
;MQEKGAVSKSLLIQPLFYSILSLYRDTILSARLKRGAVPVLSTFYGIVIRMYFLQSEHNPPHVHAIYGEDTAAFDINTGGLLDGKLPARASGMVREWIGINRDALLSMWETQEFKKLDPLS
;
A
#
# COMPACT_ATOMS: atom_id res chain seq x y z
N MET A 1 18.85 -1.68 -22.63
CA MET A 1 18.28 -1.41 -22.37
C MET A 1 17.83 -1.67 -22.06
N GLN A 2 17.98 -1.65 -21.75
CA GLN A 2 17.49 -1.56 -21.36
C GLN A 2 16.96 -1.77 -21.00
N GLU A 3 16.78 -1.94 -20.80
CA GLU A 3 16.12 -1.84 -20.43
C GLU A 3 15.44 -1.99 -20.21
N LYS A 4 15.52 -2.34 -20.47
CA LYS A 4 14.70 -2.26 -20.21
C LYS A 4 13.95 -2.16 -19.97
N GLY A 5 14.16 -2.16 -20.04
CA GLY A 5 13.30 -1.67 -19.73
C GLY A 5 12.89 -1.81 -19.10
N ALA A 6 12.85 -1.78 -19.16
CA ALA A 6 12.31 -1.40 -18.59
C ALA A 6 12.12 -1.42 -18.05
N VAL A 7 12.23 -1.40 -18.08
CA VAL A 7 11.86 -1.04 -17.65
C VAL A 7 11.45 -0.72 -17.64
N SER A 8 11.36 -0.45 -17.97
CA SER A 8 10.94 0.18 -17.85
C SER A 8 10.66 0.74 -17.80
N LYS A 9 10.34 0.97 -18.09
CA LYS A 9 10.22 1.94 -17.84
C LYS A 9 10.33 2.68 -17.05
N SER A 10 10.37 3.13 -17.48
CA SER A 10 10.85 3.86 -16.31
C SER A 10 12.13 3.29 -15.79
N LEU A 11 12.79 2.55 -16.55
CA LEU A 11 13.95 1.83 -16.10
C LEU A 11 15.22 2.64 -16.13
N LEU A 12 15.29 3.65 -16.98
CA LEU A 12 16.47 4.47 -16.99
C LEU A 12 16.63 5.26 -15.73
N ILE A 13 15.53 5.78 -15.29
CA ILE A 13 15.50 6.48 -14.03
C ILE A 13 15.71 5.49 -12.93
N GLN A 14 15.27 4.29 -13.13
CA GLN A 14 15.29 3.29 -12.11
C GLN A 14 16.65 2.96 -11.56
N PRO A 15 17.73 2.87 -12.34
CA PRO A 15 18.99 2.58 -11.69
C PRO A 15 19.36 3.59 -10.62
N LEU A 16 19.25 4.87 -10.94
CA LEU A 16 19.55 5.90 -9.97
C LEU A 16 18.46 5.99 -8.91
N PHE A 17 17.23 6.00 -9.36
CA PHE A 17 16.10 6.03 -8.48
C PHE A 17 16.11 4.83 -7.53
N TYR A 18 16.42 3.69 -8.08
CA TYR A 18 16.45 2.45 -7.33
C TYR A 18 17.55 2.48 -6.27
N SER A 19 18.70 3.04 -6.61
CA SER A 19 19.80 3.18 -5.69
C SER A 19 19.41 4.04 -4.49
N ILE A 20 18.77 5.16 -4.78
CA ILE A 20 18.31 6.05 -3.74
C ILE A 20 17.24 5.37 -2.89
N LEU A 21 16.32 4.70 -3.54
CA LEU A 21 15.27 3.99 -2.82
C LEU A 21 15.82 2.86 -1.98
N SER A 22 16.88 2.23 -2.46
CA SER A 22 17.50 1.15 -1.72
C SER A 22 18.05 1.64 -0.39
N LEU A 23 18.75 2.77 -0.43
CA LEU A 23 19.27 3.35 0.80
C LEU A 23 18.15 3.78 1.72
N TYR A 24 17.16 4.43 1.14
CA TYR A 24 16.01 4.87 1.90
C TYR A 24 15.29 3.68 2.53
N ARG A 25 15.12 2.64 1.73
CA ARG A 25 14.42 1.45 2.20
C ARG A 25 15.17 0.78 3.34
N ASP A 26 16.49 0.69 3.24
CA ASP A 26 17.26 0.06 4.30
C ASP A 26 17.07 0.80 5.60
N THR A 27 17.11 2.12 5.56
CA THR A 27 16.92 2.93 6.74
C THR A 27 15.52 2.76 7.30
N ILE A 28 14.54 2.86 6.43
CA ILE A 28 13.13 2.80 6.85
C ILE A 28 12.77 1.40 7.33
N LEU A 29 13.22 0.39 6.60
CA LEU A 29 12.93 -0.98 6.99
C LEU A 29 13.57 -1.34 8.31
N SER A 30 14.79 -0.88 8.52
CA SER A 30 15.47 -1.09 9.78
C SER A 30 14.64 -0.52 10.93
N ALA A 31 14.19 0.70 10.75
CA ALA A 31 13.39 1.35 11.77
C ALA A 31 12.08 0.62 11.99
N ARG A 32 11.45 0.18 10.90
CA ARG A 32 10.18 -0.54 11.02
C ARG A 32 10.35 -1.90 11.63
N LEU A 33 11.43 -2.59 11.29
CA LEU A 33 11.68 -3.91 11.86
C LEU A 33 11.90 -3.82 13.36
N LYS A 34 12.54 -2.75 13.79
CA LYS A 34 12.73 -2.54 15.23
C LYS A 34 11.40 -2.36 15.92
N ARG A 35 10.46 -1.73 15.27
CA ARG A 35 9.12 -1.56 15.80
C ARG A 35 8.21 -2.71 15.41
N GLY A 36 8.69 -3.59 14.52
CA GLY A 36 7.93 -4.77 14.15
C GLY A 36 6.69 -4.50 13.36
N ALA A 37 6.65 -3.40 12.59
CA ALA A 37 5.38 -3.07 11.98
C ALA A 37 5.48 -2.44 10.62
N VAL A 38 4.62 -2.91 9.72
CA VAL A 38 4.18 -2.19 8.53
C VAL A 38 3.17 -1.16 9.03
N PRO A 39 3.20 0.06 8.53
CA PRO A 39 2.27 1.09 9.03
C PRO A 39 0.82 0.65 8.95
N VAL A 40 0.09 0.88 10.02
CA VAL A 40 -1.34 0.64 10.07
C VAL A 40 -2.02 1.97 9.83
N LEU A 41 -2.85 2.04 8.81
CA LEU A 41 -3.54 3.27 8.47
C LEU A 41 -4.83 3.43 9.24
N SER A 42 -5.52 2.34 9.50
CA SER A 42 -6.78 2.41 10.24
C SER A 42 -7.17 1.02 10.70
N THR A 43 -8.01 0.97 11.70
CA THR A 43 -8.57 -0.29 12.20
C THR A 43 -10.03 -0.04 12.52
N PHE A 44 -10.91 -0.88 11.99
CA PHE A 44 -12.34 -0.76 12.25
C PHE A 44 -13.00 -2.11 12.06
N TYR A 45 -13.88 -2.42 12.97
CA TYR A 45 -14.70 -3.65 12.94
C TYR A 45 -13.87 -4.91 12.71
N GLY A 46 -12.68 -4.94 13.34
CA GLY A 46 -11.82 -6.11 13.21
C GLY A 46 -10.97 -6.14 11.96
N ILE A 47 -11.07 -5.13 11.11
CA ILE A 47 -10.31 -5.04 9.88
C ILE A 47 -9.14 -4.09 10.10
N VAL A 48 -7.94 -4.53 9.73
CA VAL A 48 -6.74 -3.71 9.83
C VAL A 48 -6.32 -3.34 8.42
N ILE A 49 -6.17 -2.03 8.15
CA ILE A 49 -5.75 -1.55 6.84
C ILE A 49 -4.29 -1.10 6.93
N ARG A 50 -3.48 -1.61 6.00
CA ARG A 50 -2.05 -1.29 5.94
C ARG A 50 -1.68 -0.87 4.53
N MET A 51 -0.61 -0.09 4.43
CA MET A 51 0.00 0.23 3.15
C MET A 51 1.48 -0.04 3.31
N TYR A 52 2.04 -0.80 2.38
CA TYR A 52 3.43 -1.21 2.46
C TYR A 52 4.30 -0.20 1.74
N PHE A 53 5.53 -0.02 2.22
CA PHE A 53 6.51 0.82 1.56
C PHE A 53 6.94 0.19 0.25
N LEU A 54 7.18 1.05 -0.70
CA LEU A 54 7.91 0.69 -1.90
C LEU A 54 7.36 -0.53 -2.61
N GLN A 55 6.08 -0.47 -2.85
CA GLN A 55 5.45 -1.49 -3.66
C GLN A 55 6.03 -1.44 -5.07
N SER A 56 5.85 -2.52 -5.81
CA SER A 56 6.27 -2.55 -7.20
C SER A 56 5.62 -1.39 -7.96
N GLU A 57 6.42 -0.71 -8.76
CA GLU A 57 5.88 0.40 -9.52
C GLU A 57 4.94 -0.06 -10.62
N HIS A 58 4.87 -1.36 -10.90
CA HIS A 58 3.94 -1.89 -11.87
C HIS A 58 2.59 -2.23 -11.28
N ASN A 59 2.50 -2.21 -9.98
CA ASN A 59 1.23 -2.47 -9.32
C ASN A 59 0.42 -1.19 -9.23
N PRO A 60 -0.89 -1.27 -9.37
CA PRO A 60 -1.71 -0.09 -9.11
C PRO A 60 -1.62 0.28 -7.63
N PRO A 61 -1.89 1.53 -7.29
CA PRO A 61 -1.94 1.91 -5.87
C PRO A 61 -2.95 1.05 -5.14
N HIS A 62 -2.53 0.50 -4.01
CA HIS A 62 -3.40 -0.44 -3.30
C HIS A 62 -3.12 -0.42 -1.81
N VAL A 63 -4.08 -0.91 -1.06
CA VAL A 63 -3.94 -1.13 0.38
C VAL A 63 -4.18 -2.60 0.66
N HIS A 64 -3.68 -3.03 1.81
CA HIS A 64 -3.90 -4.38 2.28
C HIS A 64 -4.87 -4.35 3.43
N ALA A 65 -5.81 -5.27 3.43
CA ALA A 65 -6.79 -5.39 4.49
C ALA A 65 -6.64 -6.77 5.11
N ILE A 66 -6.58 -6.80 6.42
CA ILE A 66 -6.43 -8.04 7.17
C ILE A 66 -7.64 -8.19 8.09
N TYR A 67 -8.29 -9.33 8.02
CA TYR A 67 -9.44 -9.62 8.85
C TYR A 67 -9.32 -11.06 9.34
N GLY A 68 -8.92 -11.20 10.61
CA GLY A 68 -8.61 -12.52 11.12
C GLY A 68 -7.46 -13.14 10.36
N GLU A 69 -7.69 -14.27 9.76
CA GLU A 69 -6.66 -14.95 8.97
C GLU A 69 -6.75 -14.62 7.49
N ASP A 70 -7.76 -13.87 7.10
CA ASP A 70 -7.96 -13.51 5.69
C ASP A 70 -7.24 -12.22 5.39
N THR A 71 -6.62 -12.16 4.21
CA THR A 71 -5.97 -10.94 3.75
C THR A 71 -6.36 -10.69 2.31
N ALA A 72 -6.38 -9.43 1.93
CA ALA A 72 -6.72 -9.04 0.58
C ALA A 72 -6.07 -7.72 0.24
N ALA A 73 -5.83 -7.50 -1.05
CA ALA A 73 -5.33 -6.23 -1.56
C ALA A 73 -6.43 -5.58 -2.37
N PHE A 74 -6.63 -4.29 -2.18
CA PHE A 74 -7.69 -3.54 -2.85
C PHE A 74 -7.11 -2.35 -3.59
N ASP A 75 -7.58 -2.15 -4.81
CA ASP A 75 -7.17 -1.03 -5.65
C ASP A 75 -7.73 0.26 -5.07
N ILE A 76 -6.88 1.25 -4.86
CA ILE A 76 -7.34 2.51 -4.29
C ILE A 76 -8.21 3.27 -5.27
N ASN A 77 -7.87 3.22 -6.55
CA ASN A 77 -8.61 3.97 -7.56
C ASN A 77 -10.02 3.44 -7.78
N THR A 78 -10.16 2.13 -7.81
CA THR A 78 -11.46 1.52 -8.11
C THR A 78 -12.16 0.94 -6.91
N GLY A 79 -11.40 0.65 -5.85
CA GLY A 79 -11.95 -0.08 -4.71
C GLY A 79 -12.08 -1.56 -4.96
N GLY A 80 -11.62 -2.03 -6.10
CA GLY A 80 -11.77 -3.44 -6.46
C GLY A 80 -10.75 -4.33 -5.81
N LEU A 81 -11.10 -5.60 -5.71
CA LEU A 81 -10.21 -6.61 -5.15
C LEU A 81 -9.14 -6.95 -6.17
N LEU A 82 -7.88 -6.88 -5.75
CA LEU A 82 -6.75 -7.23 -6.61
C LEU A 82 -6.23 -8.61 -6.30
N ASP A 83 -6.26 -9.01 -5.06
CA ASP A 83 -5.66 -10.28 -4.64
C ASP A 83 -6.24 -10.67 -3.30
N GLY A 84 -6.25 -11.98 -3.02
CA GLY A 84 -6.75 -12.49 -1.76
C GLY A 84 -8.25 -12.45 -1.67
N LYS A 85 -8.76 -12.55 -0.45
CA LYS A 85 -10.20 -12.51 -0.25
C LYS A 85 -10.52 -12.11 1.17
N LEU A 86 -11.68 -11.49 1.33
CA LEU A 86 -12.29 -11.21 2.62
C LEU A 86 -13.75 -11.61 2.55
N PRO A 87 -14.40 -11.85 3.68
CA PRO A 87 -15.86 -12.03 3.65
C PRO A 87 -16.53 -10.82 3.00
N ALA A 88 -17.66 -11.05 2.36
CA ALA A 88 -18.32 -10.03 1.58
C ALA A 88 -18.58 -8.76 2.38
N ARG A 89 -19.02 -8.90 3.62
CA ARG A 89 -19.31 -7.75 4.45
C ARG A 89 -18.05 -6.93 4.73
N ALA A 90 -16.95 -7.61 5.07
CA ALA A 90 -15.69 -6.94 5.33
C ALA A 90 -15.19 -6.25 4.06
N SER A 91 -15.30 -6.91 2.92
CA SER A 91 -14.90 -6.32 1.64
C SER A 91 -15.69 -5.04 1.37
N GLY A 92 -16.99 -5.07 1.62
CA GLY A 92 -17.82 -3.90 1.41
C GLY A 92 -17.39 -2.73 2.27
N MET A 93 -17.05 -3.01 3.52
CA MET A 93 -16.60 -1.97 4.44
C MET A 93 -15.27 -1.38 3.99
N VAL A 94 -14.36 -2.24 3.53
CA VAL A 94 -13.06 -1.75 3.05
C VAL A 94 -13.27 -0.84 1.83
N ARG A 95 -14.12 -1.25 0.90
CA ARG A 95 -14.36 -0.44 -0.29
C ARG A 95 -14.97 0.90 0.06
N GLU A 96 -15.88 0.90 1.01
CA GLU A 96 -16.49 2.15 1.46
C GLU A 96 -15.45 3.08 2.08
N TRP A 97 -14.62 2.52 2.95
CA TRP A 97 -13.56 3.28 3.59
C TRP A 97 -12.57 3.84 2.57
N ILE A 98 -12.21 3.03 1.56
CA ILE A 98 -11.31 3.51 0.50
C ILE A 98 -11.94 4.68 -0.23
N GLY A 99 -13.23 4.59 -0.53
CA GLY A 99 -13.91 5.68 -1.23
C GLY A 99 -13.87 6.97 -0.45
N ILE A 100 -14.03 6.89 0.85
CA ILE A 100 -13.99 8.07 1.71
C ILE A 100 -12.59 8.67 1.75
N ASN A 101 -11.57 7.84 1.75
CA ASN A 101 -10.20 8.29 1.98
C ASN A 101 -9.33 8.26 0.73
N ARG A 102 -9.94 8.17 -0.45
CA ARG A 102 -9.18 7.92 -1.68
C ARG A 102 -8.07 8.93 -1.91
N ASP A 103 -8.38 10.22 -1.80
CA ASP A 103 -7.37 11.24 -2.08
C ASP A 103 -6.20 11.14 -1.12
N ALA A 104 -6.48 10.94 0.16
CA ALA A 104 -5.42 10.78 1.15
C ALA A 104 -4.59 9.54 0.87
N LEU A 105 -5.24 8.45 0.48
CA LEU A 105 -4.53 7.21 0.20
C LEU A 105 -3.64 7.34 -1.02
N LEU A 106 -4.12 8.00 -2.06
CA LEU A 106 -3.29 8.21 -3.26
C LEU A 106 -2.10 9.10 -2.95
N SER A 107 -2.30 10.12 -2.13
CA SER A 107 -1.21 10.98 -1.71
C SER A 107 -0.16 10.18 -0.94
N MET A 108 -0.61 9.35 0.00
CA MET A 108 0.33 8.53 0.76
C MET A 108 1.06 7.53 -0.12
N TRP A 109 0.38 7.00 -1.12
CA TRP A 109 1.01 6.07 -2.06
C TRP A 109 2.15 6.76 -2.81
N GLU A 110 1.92 8.01 -3.24
CA GLU A 110 2.91 8.74 -4.01
C GLU A 110 4.07 9.24 -3.16
N THR A 111 3.76 9.79 -1.99
CA THR A 111 4.79 10.41 -1.17
C THR A 111 5.46 9.45 -0.23
N GLN A 112 4.83 8.31 0.04
CA GLN A 112 5.29 7.34 1.02
C GLN A 112 5.34 7.94 2.43
N GLU A 113 4.56 8.98 2.66
CA GLU A 113 4.42 9.59 3.98
C GLU A 113 3.10 9.13 4.55
N PHE A 114 3.16 8.13 5.42
CA PHE A 114 1.97 7.49 5.93
C PHE A 114 1.49 8.16 7.20
N LYS A 115 0.17 8.20 7.35
CA LYS A 115 -0.45 8.71 8.56
C LYS A 115 -1.70 7.92 8.82
N LYS A 116 -2.15 7.97 10.06
CA LYS A 116 -3.38 7.31 10.41
C LYS A 116 -4.58 8.05 9.85
N LEU A 117 -5.57 7.28 9.44
CA LEU A 117 -6.81 7.83 8.93
C LEU A 117 -7.94 7.36 9.83
N ASP A 118 -9.03 8.12 9.81
CA ASP A 118 -10.17 7.79 10.67
C ASP A 118 -10.76 6.45 10.26
N PRO A 119 -11.23 5.69 11.25
CA PRO A 119 -11.90 4.43 10.96
C PRO A 119 -13.27 4.67 10.34
N LEU A 120 -13.77 3.65 9.68
CA LEU A 120 -15.14 3.67 9.17
C LEU A 120 -16.08 3.70 10.37
N SER A 121 -17.04 4.60 10.36
CA SER A 121 -18.00 4.73 11.45
C SER A 121 -19.27 3.93 11.22
#